data_324efe0fd3cc9f503f98fefe1c9f688c
#
_entry.id   324efe0fd3cc9f503f98fefe1c9f688c
#
_cell.length_a   1.000
_cell.length_b   1.000
_cell.length_c   1.000
_cell.angle_alpha   90.00
_cell.angle_beta   90.00
_cell.angle_gamma   90.00
#
_symmetry.space_group_name_H-M   'P 1'
#
loop_
_entity.id
_entity.type
_entity.pdbx_description
1 polymer ?
#
loop_
_entity_poly.entity_id
_entity_poly.type
_entity_poly.pdbx_seq_one_letter_code
_entity_poly.pdbx_strand_id
1 'polypeptide(L)'
;MPGRIIGVSLDSRGNKALRLALQTREQHIRREKANSNVCTAQALLAVIASMYAVYHGPDGIKAIAQSVHRKTSRLAKGLEALGFDVQPAVFFDTITVEVGNLQSVIMNAAVANGINLRRVNEDRVGITLDEQTRPETIEAVWKAFGGNMKDDSQANRAYRLPASLLRESEYLTHPIFHLNRAEAEITRYMRRLADRDLALDRAMIPLGSCTMKLNATIEMIPVTWPEFSNLHPFAPKDQAIGYHEMFADLNIKLCEITGYDAISQQPNSGAQGEYAGLLTIRNYHIARGEGHRNVCLIPTSAHGTNPASAQMVGYKVIVVQSDEDGNIDVSDFKTKAELHKGDLAACMITYP
;
A
#
# COMPACT_ATOMS: atom_id res chain seq x y z
N MET A 1 3.88 -0.49 11.64
CA MET A 1 5.26 -0.31 12.16
C MET A 1 6.11 -1.45 11.62
N PRO A 2 7.30 -1.20 11.08
CA PRO A 2 8.20 -2.27 10.67
C PRO A 2 8.55 -3.12 11.91
N GLY A 3 8.45 -4.43 11.77
CA GLY A 3 8.75 -5.38 12.84
C GLY A 3 10.24 -5.60 13.11
N ARG A 4 11.11 -4.72 12.59
CA ARG A 4 12.57 -4.85 12.65
C ARG A 4 13.17 -3.63 13.29
N ILE A 5 14.06 -3.87 14.24
CA ILE A 5 14.90 -2.82 14.83
C ILE A 5 16.33 -3.03 14.35
N ILE A 6 16.95 -1.99 13.81
CA ILE A 6 18.35 -2.00 13.41
C ILE A 6 19.16 -1.33 14.51
N GLY A 7 20.12 -2.06 15.04
CA GLY A 7 21.08 -1.58 16.03
C GLY A 7 22.50 -1.54 15.46
N VAL A 8 23.41 -0.92 16.20
CA VAL A 8 24.84 -0.93 15.91
C VAL A 8 25.48 -2.07 16.69
N SER A 9 26.29 -2.89 15.99
CA SER A 9 27.09 -3.98 16.55
C SER A 9 28.53 -3.85 16.06
N LEU A 10 29.35 -4.83 16.31
CA LEU A 10 30.70 -4.93 15.76
C LEU A 10 30.77 -6.12 14.79
N ASP A 11 31.47 -5.94 13.68
CA ASP A 11 31.82 -7.02 12.76
C ASP A 11 32.97 -7.91 13.32
N SER A 12 33.33 -8.95 12.60
CA SER A 12 34.44 -9.85 12.99
C SER A 12 35.81 -9.19 13.05
N ARG A 13 35.93 -7.96 12.52
CA ARG A 13 37.16 -7.17 12.52
C ARG A 13 37.13 -6.04 13.56
N GLY A 14 36.05 -5.95 14.38
CA GLY A 14 35.89 -4.93 15.40
C GLY A 14 35.35 -3.58 14.88
N ASN A 15 34.93 -3.47 13.62
CA ASN A 15 34.35 -2.26 13.08
C ASN A 15 32.87 -2.18 13.40
N LYS A 16 32.33 -0.94 13.50
CA LYS A 16 30.89 -0.73 13.66
C LYS A 16 30.14 -1.21 12.43
N ALA A 17 29.14 -2.05 12.65
CA ALA A 17 28.28 -2.61 11.61
C ALA A 17 26.81 -2.54 12.05
N LEU A 18 25.91 -2.39 11.08
CA LEU A 18 24.47 -2.45 11.35
C LEU A 18 24.02 -3.90 11.52
N ARG A 19 23.15 -4.15 12.47
CA ARG A 19 22.59 -5.46 12.76
C ARG A 19 21.10 -5.37 13.02
N LEU A 20 20.35 -6.33 12.47
CA LEU A 20 18.93 -6.50 12.81
C LEU A 20 18.82 -7.03 14.25
N ALA A 21 18.13 -6.30 15.11
CA ALA A 21 17.99 -6.63 16.53
C ALA A 21 16.88 -7.67 16.80
N LEU A 22 15.90 -7.82 15.90
CA LEU A 22 14.79 -8.76 16.01
C LEU A 22 14.80 -9.75 14.84
N GLN A 23 15.76 -10.63 14.79
CA GLN A 23 15.93 -11.60 13.71
C GLN A 23 15.11 -12.89 13.85
N THR A 24 14.50 -13.14 15.00
CA THR A 24 13.81 -14.41 15.27
C THR A 24 12.57 -14.66 14.43
N ARG A 25 12.10 -13.67 13.71
CA ARG A 25 10.95 -13.75 12.79
C ARG A 25 11.34 -13.84 11.32
N GLU A 26 12.63 -13.77 11.02
CA GLU A 26 13.12 -13.82 9.65
C GLU A 26 12.96 -15.23 9.06
N GLN A 27 12.56 -15.33 7.82
CA GLN A 27 12.36 -16.61 7.12
C GLN A 27 13.62 -17.46 7.08
N HIS A 28 14.78 -16.85 6.88
CA HIS A 28 16.05 -17.56 6.81
C HIS A 28 16.46 -18.18 8.15
N ILE A 29 15.87 -17.74 9.26
CA ILE A 29 16.12 -18.29 10.62
C ILE A 29 15.06 -19.32 11.00
N ARG A 30 13.79 -19.08 10.67
CA ARG A 30 12.65 -19.92 11.07
C ARG A 30 11.78 -20.26 9.87
N ARG A 31 12.34 -20.98 8.91
CA ARG A 31 11.64 -21.32 7.66
C ARG A 31 10.29 -22.02 7.89
N GLU A 32 10.24 -22.95 8.83
CA GLU A 32 9.04 -23.72 9.17
C GLU A 32 7.96 -22.91 9.91
N LYS A 33 8.33 -21.76 10.44
CA LYS A 33 7.44 -20.84 11.19
C LYS A 33 7.36 -19.47 10.57
N ALA A 34 7.88 -19.30 9.37
CA ALA A 34 7.84 -18.03 8.67
C ALA A 34 6.40 -17.66 8.34
N ASN A 35 6.03 -16.42 8.66
CA ASN A 35 4.78 -15.83 8.20
C ASN A 35 5.00 -15.10 6.89
N SER A 36 3.92 -14.63 6.25
CA SER A 36 3.99 -13.80 5.07
C SER A 36 4.95 -12.65 5.24
N ASN A 37 5.76 -12.43 4.24
CA ASN A 37 6.58 -11.25 4.15
C ASN A 37 5.87 -10.16 3.40
N VAL A 38 5.92 -8.99 4.02
CA VAL A 38 5.74 -7.77 3.28
C VAL A 38 7.03 -7.60 2.45
N CYS A 39 6.96 -7.89 1.16
CA CYS A 39 8.11 -7.85 0.28
C CYS A 39 8.42 -6.42 -0.18
N THR A 40 8.19 -6.13 -1.44
CA THR A 40 8.62 -4.87 -2.07
C THR A 40 7.48 -3.86 -2.27
N ALA A 41 6.24 -4.24 -2.06
CA ALA A 41 5.07 -3.40 -2.33
C ALA A 41 5.12 -2.04 -1.62
N GLN A 42 5.61 -2.00 -0.38
CA GLN A 42 5.72 -0.78 0.42
C GLN A 42 7.01 0.01 0.18
N ALA A 43 7.98 -0.51 -0.56
CA ALA A 43 9.31 0.11 -0.68
C ALA A 43 9.24 1.49 -1.32
N LEU A 44 8.52 1.63 -2.44
CA LEU A 44 8.34 2.92 -3.11
C LEU A 44 7.61 3.92 -2.21
N LEU A 45 6.56 3.50 -1.52
CA LEU A 45 5.83 4.37 -0.59
C LEU A 45 6.70 4.83 0.57
N ALA A 46 7.57 3.96 1.10
CA ALA A 46 8.54 4.32 2.14
C ALA A 46 9.58 5.32 1.62
N VAL A 47 10.07 5.15 0.39
CA VAL A 47 10.98 6.11 -0.25
C VAL A 47 10.31 7.45 -0.45
N ILE A 48 9.08 7.48 -0.99
CA ILE A 48 8.30 8.72 -1.18
C ILE A 48 8.09 9.42 0.18
N ALA A 49 7.67 8.71 1.22
CA ALA A 49 7.48 9.29 2.55
C ALA A 49 8.78 9.87 3.13
N SER A 50 9.92 9.19 2.94
CA SER A 50 11.22 9.70 3.39
C SER A 50 11.67 10.94 2.63
N MET A 51 11.49 10.96 1.30
CA MET A 51 11.83 12.12 0.48
C MET A 51 10.90 13.30 0.74
N TYR A 52 9.62 13.05 1.00
CA TYR A 52 8.66 14.05 1.45
C TYR A 52 9.13 14.73 2.75
N ALA A 53 9.56 13.93 3.74
CA ALA A 53 10.10 14.44 4.98
C ALA A 53 11.41 15.24 4.79
N VAL A 54 12.29 14.79 3.89
CA VAL A 54 13.53 15.52 3.55
C VAL A 54 13.24 16.86 2.87
N TYR A 55 12.32 16.86 1.92
CA TYR A 55 11.98 18.06 1.13
C TYR A 55 11.29 19.13 1.97
N HIS A 56 10.24 18.76 2.72
CA HIS A 56 9.46 19.70 3.50
C HIS A 56 10.13 20.06 4.84
N GLY A 57 10.90 19.15 5.43
CA GLY A 57 11.48 19.31 6.75
C GLY A 57 10.43 19.47 7.85
N PRO A 58 10.85 19.68 9.12
CA PRO A 58 9.92 19.75 10.25
C PRO A 58 8.93 20.93 10.13
N ASP A 59 9.41 22.10 9.69
CA ASP A 59 8.56 23.30 9.57
C ASP A 59 7.53 23.17 8.46
N GLY A 60 7.93 22.63 7.29
CA GLY A 60 7.03 22.41 6.17
C GLY A 60 5.93 21.41 6.50
N ILE A 61 6.28 20.26 7.11
CA ILE A 61 5.30 19.26 7.55
C ILE A 61 4.34 19.84 8.58
N LYS A 62 4.85 20.63 9.54
CA LYS A 62 4.01 21.32 10.52
C LYS A 62 3.04 22.30 9.85
N ALA A 63 3.53 23.10 8.90
CA ALA A 63 2.70 24.06 8.16
C ALA A 63 1.59 23.36 7.35
N ILE A 64 1.91 22.24 6.70
CA ILE A 64 0.94 21.42 5.97
C ILE A 64 -0.12 20.88 6.93
N ALA A 65 0.27 20.24 8.02
CA ALA A 65 -0.64 19.70 9.03
C ALA A 65 -1.57 20.78 9.61
N GLN A 66 -1.02 21.94 9.93
CA GLN A 66 -1.79 23.09 10.42
C GLN A 66 -2.77 23.62 9.37
N SER A 67 -2.38 23.63 8.10
CA SER A 67 -3.25 24.05 7.00
C SER A 67 -4.43 23.10 6.84
N VAL A 68 -4.18 21.80 6.80
CA VAL A 68 -5.23 20.77 6.72
C VAL A 68 -6.21 20.89 7.89
N HIS A 69 -5.69 20.95 9.11
CA HIS A 69 -6.53 21.06 10.31
C HIS A 69 -7.39 22.33 10.33
N ARG A 70 -6.84 23.48 9.92
CA ARG A 70 -7.61 24.74 9.80
C ARG A 70 -8.75 24.61 8.79
N LYS A 71 -8.50 24.01 7.63
CA LYS A 71 -9.52 23.77 6.61
C LYS A 71 -10.64 22.87 7.15
N THR A 72 -10.30 21.77 7.82
CA THR A 72 -11.26 20.86 8.42
C THR A 72 -12.07 21.52 9.52
N SER A 73 -11.43 22.32 10.37
CA SER A 73 -12.12 23.08 11.43
C SER A 73 -13.11 24.09 10.87
N ARG A 74 -12.76 24.76 9.76
CA ARG A 74 -13.69 25.69 9.08
C ARG A 74 -14.87 24.93 8.45
N LEU A 75 -14.60 23.83 7.76
CA LEU A 75 -15.66 22.98 7.22
C LEU A 75 -16.64 22.54 8.31
N ALA A 76 -16.13 22.00 9.41
CA ALA A 76 -16.94 21.54 10.54
C ALA A 76 -17.81 22.66 11.11
N LYS A 77 -17.22 23.85 11.34
CA LYS A 77 -17.96 25.01 11.86
C LYS A 77 -19.10 25.47 10.93
N GLY A 78 -18.85 25.43 9.62
CA GLY A 78 -19.89 25.74 8.64
C GLY A 78 -21.03 24.72 8.67
N LEU A 79 -20.72 23.43 8.78
CA LEU A 79 -21.72 22.37 8.91
C LEU A 79 -22.52 22.47 10.22
N GLU A 80 -21.86 22.80 11.35
CA GLU A 80 -22.52 23.08 12.64
C GLU A 80 -23.46 24.29 12.53
N ALA A 81 -23.05 25.35 11.82
CA ALA A 81 -23.88 26.52 11.58
C ALA A 81 -25.11 26.21 10.70
N LEU A 82 -25.06 25.18 9.87
CA LEU A 82 -26.18 24.65 9.10
C LEU A 82 -27.08 23.71 9.94
N GLY A 83 -26.74 23.46 11.19
CA GLY A 83 -27.53 22.63 12.12
C GLY A 83 -27.17 21.16 12.11
N PHE A 84 -26.04 20.74 11.48
CA PHE A 84 -25.58 19.37 11.50
C PHE A 84 -24.72 19.05 12.72
N ASP A 85 -24.84 17.82 13.24
CA ASP A 85 -23.94 17.31 14.27
C ASP A 85 -22.67 16.75 13.64
N VAL A 86 -21.53 17.32 14.05
CA VAL A 86 -20.20 16.94 13.53
C VAL A 86 -19.42 16.16 14.57
N GLN A 87 -19.04 14.95 14.24
CA GLN A 87 -18.35 14.01 15.12
C GLN A 87 -16.97 13.58 14.55
N PRO A 88 -16.00 13.23 15.40
CA PRO A 88 -15.97 13.50 16.85
C PRO A 88 -15.72 14.98 17.13
N ALA A 89 -15.95 15.42 18.36
CA ALA A 89 -15.70 16.81 18.77
C ALA A 89 -14.22 17.22 18.64
N VAL A 90 -13.31 16.26 18.75
CA VAL A 90 -11.85 16.41 18.57
C VAL A 90 -11.45 15.59 17.35
N PHE A 91 -10.96 16.26 16.32
CA PHE A 91 -10.55 15.66 15.05
C PHE A 91 -9.28 16.31 14.51
N PHE A 92 -8.65 15.70 13.51
CA PHE A 92 -7.54 16.31 12.77
C PHE A 92 -7.97 16.74 11.37
N ASP A 93 -8.15 15.79 10.45
CA ASP A 93 -8.46 16.01 9.03
C ASP A 93 -9.78 15.34 8.59
N THR A 94 -10.33 14.50 9.42
CA THR A 94 -11.49 13.67 9.10
C THR A 94 -12.63 13.90 10.09
N ILE A 95 -13.82 14.15 9.57
CA ILE A 95 -15.05 14.32 10.33
C ILE A 95 -16.14 13.39 9.83
N THR A 96 -17.07 13.07 10.69
CA THR A 96 -18.32 12.36 10.37
C THR A 96 -19.49 13.27 10.73
N VAL A 97 -20.45 13.36 9.84
CA VAL A 97 -21.60 14.24 9.99
C VAL A 97 -22.87 13.41 10.05
N GLU A 98 -23.70 13.61 11.07
CA GLU A 98 -25.02 13.01 11.17
C GLU A 98 -25.98 13.75 10.24
N VAL A 99 -26.56 13.05 9.30
CA VAL A 99 -27.40 13.62 8.23
C VAL A 99 -28.78 12.97 8.16
N GLY A 100 -28.98 11.84 8.85
CA GLY A 100 -30.23 11.11 8.86
C GLY A 100 -30.74 10.78 7.46
N ASN A 101 -32.00 11.04 7.21
CA ASN A 101 -32.67 10.79 5.93
C ASN A 101 -32.18 11.69 4.77
N LEU A 102 -31.40 12.72 5.03
CA LEU A 102 -30.82 13.61 4.00
C LEU A 102 -29.61 13.00 3.31
N GLN A 103 -29.10 11.86 3.76
CA GLN A 103 -27.83 11.29 3.27
C GLN A 103 -27.78 11.18 1.74
N SER A 104 -28.79 10.57 1.13
CA SER A 104 -28.81 10.39 -0.32
C SER A 104 -28.90 11.72 -1.08
N VAL A 105 -29.62 12.70 -0.56
CA VAL A 105 -29.72 14.03 -1.15
C VAL A 105 -28.36 14.73 -1.12
N ILE A 106 -27.69 14.70 0.03
CA ILE A 106 -26.36 15.32 0.22
C ILE A 106 -25.34 14.63 -0.65
N MET A 107 -25.29 13.30 -0.67
CA MET A 107 -24.36 12.52 -1.49
C MET A 107 -24.53 12.84 -2.98
N ASN A 108 -25.76 12.88 -3.48
CA ASN A 108 -26.03 13.21 -4.88
C ASN A 108 -25.65 14.66 -5.20
N ALA A 109 -25.93 15.59 -4.29
CA ALA A 109 -25.56 17.00 -4.46
C ALA A 109 -24.03 17.17 -4.44
N ALA A 110 -23.30 16.41 -3.64
CA ALA A 110 -21.83 16.41 -3.63
C ALA A 110 -21.28 15.89 -4.97
N VAL A 111 -21.77 14.77 -5.48
CA VAL A 111 -21.39 14.22 -6.80
C VAL A 111 -21.68 15.20 -7.91
N ALA A 112 -22.83 15.87 -7.90
CA ALA A 112 -23.18 16.92 -8.88
C ALA A 112 -22.22 18.13 -8.86
N ASN A 113 -21.50 18.35 -7.74
CA ASN A 113 -20.45 19.35 -7.61
C ASN A 113 -19.04 18.76 -7.74
N GLY A 114 -18.89 17.54 -8.27
CA GLY A 114 -17.60 16.88 -8.53
C GLY A 114 -16.91 16.35 -7.27
N ILE A 115 -17.66 16.06 -6.20
CA ILE A 115 -17.10 15.62 -4.91
C ILE A 115 -17.70 14.27 -4.52
N ASN A 116 -16.84 13.32 -4.18
CA ASN A 116 -17.24 12.06 -3.54
C ASN A 116 -17.11 12.18 -2.02
N LEU A 117 -18.17 11.89 -1.30
CA LEU A 117 -18.16 11.76 0.15
C LEU A 117 -18.27 10.28 0.54
N ARG A 118 -17.79 9.93 1.74
CA ARG A 118 -17.85 8.55 2.22
C ARG A 118 -19.17 8.28 2.93
N ARG A 119 -19.90 7.27 2.47
CA ARG A 119 -21.02 6.72 3.24
C ARG A 119 -20.45 5.91 4.42
N VAL A 120 -20.72 6.35 5.65
CA VAL A 120 -20.25 5.66 6.87
C VAL A 120 -21.23 4.54 7.26
N ASN A 121 -22.50 4.87 7.30
CA ASN A 121 -23.64 3.97 7.53
C ASN A 121 -24.88 4.60 6.87
N GLU A 122 -26.09 4.24 7.31
CA GLU A 122 -27.34 4.71 6.70
C GLU A 122 -27.66 6.19 6.95
N ASP A 123 -27.15 6.79 8.03
CA ASP A 123 -27.46 8.13 8.51
C ASP A 123 -26.26 9.07 8.62
N ARG A 124 -25.03 8.61 8.27
CA ARG A 124 -23.79 9.37 8.45
C ARG A 124 -22.96 9.46 7.19
N VAL A 125 -22.33 10.61 7.03
CA VAL A 125 -21.39 10.91 5.94
C VAL A 125 -20.02 11.27 6.52
N GLY A 126 -18.96 10.64 5.99
CA GLY A 126 -17.57 10.94 6.32
C GLY A 126 -16.95 11.89 5.31
N ILE A 127 -16.16 12.84 5.81
CA ILE A 127 -15.47 13.85 5.00
C ILE A 127 -14.02 13.92 5.48
N THR A 128 -13.07 13.79 4.55
CA THR A 128 -11.62 13.92 4.81
C THR A 128 -11.04 14.98 3.92
N LEU A 129 -10.21 15.84 4.48
CA LEU A 129 -9.51 16.90 3.78
C LEU A 129 -8.00 16.63 3.77
N ASP A 130 -7.33 17.20 2.77
CA ASP A 130 -5.89 17.09 2.59
C ASP A 130 -5.26 18.46 2.25
N GLU A 131 -3.97 18.44 1.91
CA GLU A 131 -3.24 19.63 1.49
C GLU A 131 -3.75 20.21 0.16
N GLN A 132 -4.32 19.39 -0.72
CA GLN A 132 -4.85 19.80 -2.03
C GLN A 132 -6.24 20.44 -1.93
N THR A 133 -6.92 20.29 -0.81
CA THR A 133 -8.25 20.87 -0.59
C THR A 133 -8.22 22.40 -0.72
N ARG A 134 -9.05 22.95 -1.59
CA ARG A 134 -9.16 24.39 -1.89
C ARG A 134 -10.38 25.01 -1.19
N PRO A 135 -10.42 26.35 -1.04
CA PRO A 135 -11.61 27.04 -0.51
C PRO A 135 -12.89 26.71 -1.28
N GLU A 136 -12.82 26.62 -2.61
CA GLU A 136 -13.95 26.31 -3.48
C GLU A 136 -14.50 24.89 -3.21
N THR A 137 -13.63 23.97 -2.84
CA THR A 137 -14.04 22.61 -2.44
C THR A 137 -14.83 22.62 -1.15
N ILE A 138 -14.43 23.42 -0.15
CA ILE A 138 -15.15 23.58 1.11
C ILE A 138 -16.53 24.21 0.86
N GLU A 139 -16.58 25.27 0.03
CA GLU A 139 -17.82 25.91 -0.37
C GLU A 139 -18.79 24.92 -1.07
N ALA A 140 -18.25 24.10 -1.96
CA ALA A 140 -19.03 23.08 -2.66
C ALA A 140 -19.59 22.01 -1.72
N VAL A 141 -18.82 21.62 -0.69
CA VAL A 141 -19.33 20.73 0.35
C VAL A 141 -20.48 21.41 1.13
N TRP A 142 -20.29 22.62 1.62
CA TRP A 142 -21.38 23.33 2.30
C TRP A 142 -22.63 23.46 1.43
N LYS A 143 -22.47 23.73 0.13
CA LYS A 143 -23.58 23.78 -0.83
C LYS A 143 -24.30 22.44 -0.94
N ALA A 144 -23.58 21.32 -0.94
CA ALA A 144 -24.18 20.00 -0.96
C ALA A 144 -25.02 19.72 0.31
N PHE A 145 -24.69 20.35 1.43
CA PHE A 145 -25.45 20.32 2.68
C PHE A 145 -26.55 21.41 2.77
N GLY A 146 -26.83 22.12 1.67
CA GLY A 146 -27.89 23.15 1.61
C GLY A 146 -27.42 24.55 2.02
N GLY A 147 -26.13 24.75 2.30
CA GLY A 147 -25.56 26.06 2.64
C GLY A 147 -25.24 26.91 1.40
N ASN A 148 -25.12 28.21 1.61
CA ASN A 148 -24.63 29.16 0.59
C ASN A 148 -23.61 30.11 1.21
N MET A 149 -22.62 29.52 1.87
CA MET A 149 -21.55 30.27 2.54
C MET A 149 -20.32 30.39 1.66
N LYS A 150 -19.58 31.48 1.83
CA LYS A 150 -18.24 31.65 1.27
C LYS A 150 -17.18 31.31 2.28
N ASP A 151 -16.10 30.68 1.84
CA ASP A 151 -14.97 30.39 2.71
C ASP A 151 -14.16 31.65 2.96
N ASP A 152 -14.39 32.30 4.09
CA ASP A 152 -13.51 33.40 4.56
C ASP A 152 -12.27 32.80 5.24
N SER A 153 -11.23 32.65 4.45
CA SER A 153 -9.94 32.07 4.90
C SER A 153 -9.26 32.89 6.04
N GLN A 154 -9.68 34.14 6.24
CA GLN A 154 -9.11 35.02 7.27
C GLN A 154 -9.87 34.93 8.61
N ALA A 155 -11.13 34.54 8.62
CA ALA A 155 -12.02 34.72 9.76
C ALA A 155 -11.87 33.70 10.89
N ASN A 156 -11.07 32.63 10.77
CA ASN A 156 -11.11 31.59 11.80
C ASN A 156 -9.78 30.84 12.02
N ARG A 157 -9.11 31.19 13.10
CA ARG A 157 -7.91 30.51 13.62
C ARG A 157 -8.24 29.44 14.68
N ALA A 158 -9.50 29.00 14.78
CA ALA A 158 -9.90 28.04 15.81
C ALA A 158 -9.33 26.65 15.52
N TYR A 159 -8.44 26.19 16.39
CA TYR A 159 -8.00 24.80 16.44
C TYR A 159 -9.00 23.98 17.25
N ARG A 160 -9.37 22.80 16.75
CA ARG A 160 -10.20 21.82 17.47
C ARG A 160 -9.36 20.82 18.28
N LEU A 161 -8.04 20.82 18.09
CA LEU A 161 -7.14 19.99 18.87
C LEU A 161 -6.83 20.65 20.21
N PRO A 162 -7.02 19.95 21.33
CA PRO A 162 -6.61 20.44 22.64
C PRO A 162 -5.08 20.54 22.74
N ALA A 163 -4.59 21.47 23.54
CA ALA A 163 -3.16 21.70 23.71
C ALA A 163 -2.38 20.44 24.12
N SER A 164 -3.01 19.55 24.90
CA SER A 164 -2.42 18.28 25.34
C SER A 164 -2.14 17.27 24.20
N LEU A 165 -2.73 17.46 23.03
CA LEU A 165 -2.48 16.63 21.84
C LEU A 165 -1.53 17.30 20.85
N LEU A 166 -1.10 18.53 21.11
CA LEU A 166 -0.10 19.20 20.27
C LEU A 166 1.30 18.73 20.65
N ARG A 167 2.11 18.50 19.62
CA ARG A 167 3.52 18.14 19.83
C ARG A 167 4.31 19.35 20.29
N GLU A 168 4.99 19.22 21.42
CA GLU A 168 5.91 20.21 21.96
C GLU A 168 7.38 19.84 21.73
N SER A 169 7.66 18.53 21.56
CA SER A 169 9.02 18.04 21.34
C SER A 169 9.52 18.29 19.92
N GLU A 170 10.81 18.53 19.77
CA GLU A 170 11.47 18.57 18.46
C GLU A 170 11.36 17.21 17.74
N TYR A 171 11.38 17.25 16.42
CA TYR A 171 11.38 16.08 15.56
C TYR A 171 12.11 16.37 14.25
N LEU A 172 12.54 15.31 13.54
CA LEU A 172 13.34 15.42 12.33
C LEU A 172 14.59 16.31 12.54
N THR A 173 15.25 16.13 13.68
CA THR A 173 16.39 16.95 14.12
C THR A 173 17.68 16.65 13.36
N HIS A 174 17.75 15.51 12.63
CA HIS A 174 18.92 15.18 11.83
C HIS A 174 19.12 16.20 10.69
N PRO A 175 20.37 16.65 10.41
CA PRO A 175 20.66 17.69 9.41
C PRO A 175 20.05 17.44 8.02
N ILE A 176 19.85 16.18 7.61
CA ILE A 176 19.30 15.85 6.30
C ILE A 176 17.92 16.47 6.07
N PHE A 177 17.12 16.64 7.11
CA PHE A 177 15.79 17.23 7.03
C PHE A 177 15.80 18.76 6.95
N HIS A 178 16.99 19.38 6.91
CA HIS A 178 17.17 20.83 6.87
C HIS A 178 17.93 21.32 5.63
N LEU A 179 18.43 20.43 4.78
CA LEU A 179 19.38 20.77 3.71
C LEU A 179 18.83 20.70 2.30
N ASN A 180 17.93 19.78 1.95
CA ASN A 180 17.58 19.49 0.56
C ASN A 180 16.15 19.94 0.25
N ARG A 181 15.87 21.24 0.38
CA ARG A 181 14.52 21.82 0.28
C ARG A 181 14.20 22.48 -1.07
N ALA A 182 15.14 22.47 -2.01
CA ALA A 182 14.91 22.95 -3.38
C ALA A 182 14.90 21.76 -4.34
N GLU A 183 14.18 21.87 -5.46
CA GLU A 183 14.06 20.78 -6.46
C GLU A 183 15.42 20.29 -6.94
N ALA A 184 16.35 21.19 -7.26
CA ALA A 184 17.69 20.81 -7.68
C ALA A 184 18.50 20.12 -6.57
N GLU A 185 18.29 20.49 -5.31
CA GLU A 185 18.99 19.90 -4.17
C GLU A 185 18.47 18.50 -3.86
N ILE A 186 17.16 18.30 -3.83
CA ILE A 186 16.57 16.98 -3.60
C ILE A 186 16.91 16.02 -4.74
N THR A 187 16.94 16.48 -5.99
CA THR A 187 17.33 15.68 -7.15
C THR A 187 18.78 15.22 -7.04
N ARG A 188 19.71 16.11 -6.68
CA ARG A 188 21.10 15.76 -6.43
C ARG A 188 21.28 14.83 -5.22
N TYR A 189 20.46 15.00 -4.20
CA TYR A 189 20.46 14.12 -3.04
C TYR A 189 20.03 12.71 -3.40
N MET A 190 18.91 12.56 -4.12
CA MET A 190 18.46 11.26 -4.61
C MET A 190 19.51 10.59 -5.50
N ARG A 191 20.17 11.36 -6.39
CA ARG A 191 21.27 10.84 -7.20
C ARG A 191 22.44 10.34 -6.36
N ARG A 192 22.86 11.08 -5.34
CA ARG A 192 23.91 10.64 -4.42
C ARG A 192 23.55 9.35 -3.66
N LEU A 193 22.27 9.16 -3.34
CA LEU A 193 21.81 7.90 -2.72
C LEU A 193 21.86 6.74 -3.72
N ALA A 194 21.38 6.97 -4.94
CA ALA A 194 21.44 5.98 -6.00
C ALA A 194 22.89 5.58 -6.35
N ASP A 195 23.83 6.50 -6.25
CA ASP A 195 25.25 6.27 -6.55
C ASP A 195 25.98 5.43 -5.49
N ARG A 196 25.39 5.23 -4.32
CA ARG A 196 25.99 4.42 -3.24
C ARG A 196 25.76 2.93 -3.38
N ASP A 197 24.84 2.54 -4.21
CA ASP A 197 24.45 1.15 -4.41
C ASP A 197 24.20 0.88 -5.90
N LEU A 198 23.73 -0.31 -6.23
CA LEU A 198 23.39 -0.67 -7.59
C LEU A 198 22.26 0.23 -8.10
N ALA A 199 22.44 0.79 -9.29
CA ALA A 199 21.42 1.57 -9.97
C ALA A 199 21.20 1.04 -11.39
N LEU A 200 19.94 1.01 -11.81
CA LEU A 200 19.50 0.36 -13.05
C LEU A 200 20.06 1.01 -14.31
N ASP A 201 20.44 2.29 -14.22
CA ASP A 201 20.98 3.05 -15.35
C ASP A 201 22.47 2.79 -15.61
N ARG A 202 23.17 2.01 -14.75
CA ARG A 202 24.62 1.77 -14.87
C ARG A 202 25.09 0.39 -14.43
N ALA A 203 24.20 -0.48 -13.97
CA ALA A 203 24.59 -1.79 -13.47
C ALA A 203 23.61 -2.87 -13.92
N MET A 204 24.11 -4.08 -14.11
CA MET A 204 23.29 -5.26 -14.28
C MET A 204 22.69 -5.68 -12.94
N ILE A 205 21.47 -6.20 -12.97
CA ILE A 205 20.79 -6.67 -11.77
C ILE A 205 21.44 -7.98 -11.31
N PRO A 206 21.88 -8.08 -10.04
CA PRO A 206 22.52 -9.29 -9.52
C PRO A 206 21.51 -10.42 -9.23
N LEU A 207 20.21 -10.13 -9.19
CA LEU A 207 19.13 -11.09 -8.94
C LEU A 207 18.16 -11.11 -10.11
N GLY A 208 17.73 -12.28 -10.52
CA GLY A 208 16.84 -12.48 -11.66
C GLY A 208 15.39 -12.05 -11.43
N SER A 209 15.00 -11.84 -10.18
CA SER A 209 13.61 -11.59 -9.80
C SER A 209 13.31 -10.10 -9.54
N CYS A 210 12.05 -9.84 -9.25
CA CYS A 210 11.58 -8.65 -8.59
C CYS A 210 11.93 -7.35 -9.27
N THR A 211 11.18 -7.01 -10.32
CA THR A 211 10.82 -5.62 -10.50
C THR A 211 11.90 -4.66 -10.96
N MET A 212 13.11 -5.08 -11.05
CA MET A 212 14.22 -4.17 -11.35
C MET A 212 14.37 -3.96 -12.86
N LYS A 213 13.28 -3.63 -13.55
CA LYS A 213 13.31 -3.26 -14.98
C LYS A 213 13.38 -1.76 -15.12
N LEU A 214 14.28 -1.27 -15.95
CA LEU A 214 14.36 0.13 -16.30
C LEU A 214 13.30 0.42 -17.37
N ASN A 215 12.38 1.30 -17.06
CA ASN A 215 11.38 1.77 -18.02
C ASN A 215 11.86 3.07 -18.69
N ALA A 216 11.47 3.29 -19.93
CA ALA A 216 11.69 4.56 -20.59
C ALA A 216 10.91 5.68 -19.88
N THR A 217 11.49 6.87 -19.82
CA THR A 217 10.85 8.03 -19.17
C THR A 217 9.47 8.32 -19.74
N ILE A 218 9.30 8.15 -21.06
CA ILE A 218 8.03 8.37 -21.73
C ILE A 218 6.93 7.41 -21.27
N GLU A 219 7.28 6.18 -20.88
CA GLU A 219 6.34 5.19 -20.33
C GLU A 219 5.87 5.58 -18.93
N MET A 220 6.67 6.35 -18.19
CA MET A 220 6.36 6.79 -16.83
C MET A 220 5.54 8.09 -16.78
N ILE A 221 5.56 8.89 -17.84
CA ILE A 221 4.86 10.19 -17.89
C ILE A 221 3.36 10.06 -17.58
N PRO A 222 2.61 9.10 -18.15
CA PRO A 222 1.17 8.98 -17.89
C PRO A 222 0.81 8.77 -16.41
N VAL A 223 1.70 8.19 -15.61
CA VAL A 223 1.48 8.00 -14.16
C VAL A 223 1.29 9.35 -13.43
N THR A 224 1.83 10.43 -13.99
CA THR A 224 1.73 11.78 -13.42
C THR A 224 0.47 12.54 -13.88
N TRP A 225 -0.28 12.02 -14.84
CA TRP A 225 -1.49 12.69 -15.31
C TRP A 225 -2.59 12.60 -14.25
N PRO A 226 -3.34 13.70 -13.98
CA PRO A 226 -4.37 13.72 -12.96
C PRO A 226 -5.43 12.63 -13.12
N GLU A 227 -5.74 12.26 -14.36
CA GLU A 227 -6.71 11.21 -14.71
C GLU A 227 -6.29 9.84 -14.19
N PHE A 228 -4.97 9.61 -14.01
CA PHE A 228 -4.43 8.39 -13.40
C PHE A 228 -4.06 8.57 -11.93
N SER A 229 -3.39 9.68 -11.59
CA SER A 229 -2.81 9.86 -10.25
C SER A 229 -3.82 10.29 -9.19
N ASN A 230 -4.90 11.00 -9.58
CA ASN A 230 -5.85 11.58 -8.63
C ASN A 230 -7.12 10.76 -8.44
N LEU A 231 -7.24 9.60 -9.06
CA LEU A 231 -8.41 8.74 -8.87
C LEU A 231 -8.28 7.97 -7.55
N HIS A 232 -9.27 8.13 -6.66
CA HIS A 232 -9.31 7.39 -5.41
C HIS A 232 -9.59 5.90 -5.65
N PRO A 233 -8.91 4.96 -4.96
CA PRO A 233 -9.10 3.51 -5.16
C PRO A 233 -10.55 3.02 -4.96
N PHE A 234 -11.34 3.72 -4.16
CA PHE A 234 -12.75 3.44 -3.91
C PHE A 234 -13.69 4.42 -4.61
N ALA A 235 -13.24 5.08 -5.68
CA ALA A 235 -14.13 5.88 -6.52
C ALA A 235 -15.28 5.00 -7.07
N PRO A 236 -16.49 5.54 -7.25
CA PRO A 236 -17.59 4.83 -7.91
C PRO A 236 -17.18 4.28 -9.28
N LYS A 237 -17.67 3.08 -9.62
CA LYS A 237 -17.25 2.39 -10.84
C LYS A 237 -17.56 3.18 -12.11
N ASP A 238 -18.66 3.88 -12.13
CA ASP A 238 -19.07 4.76 -13.23
C ASP A 238 -18.15 5.98 -13.43
N GLN A 239 -17.36 6.32 -12.42
CA GLN A 239 -16.33 7.36 -12.49
C GLN A 239 -14.94 6.81 -12.87
N ALA A 240 -14.79 5.49 -12.99
CA ALA A 240 -13.54 4.79 -13.26
C ALA A 240 -13.58 3.94 -14.54
N ILE A 241 -14.47 4.26 -15.49
CA ILE A 241 -14.72 3.45 -16.71
C ILE A 241 -13.43 3.22 -17.49
N GLY A 242 -12.61 4.25 -17.72
CA GLY A 242 -11.34 4.12 -18.45
C GLY A 242 -10.35 3.14 -17.78
N TYR A 243 -10.29 3.10 -16.45
CA TYR A 243 -9.49 2.11 -15.74
C TYR A 243 -10.04 0.70 -15.94
N HIS A 244 -11.36 0.51 -15.89
CA HIS A 244 -11.97 -0.79 -16.12
C HIS A 244 -11.76 -1.29 -17.55
N GLU A 245 -11.83 -0.43 -18.53
CA GLU A 245 -11.53 -0.74 -19.94
C GLU A 245 -10.05 -1.15 -20.10
N MET A 246 -9.13 -0.39 -19.51
CA MET A 246 -7.70 -0.70 -19.55
C MET A 246 -7.41 -2.06 -18.89
N PHE A 247 -8.02 -2.37 -17.73
CA PHE A 247 -7.84 -3.65 -17.06
C PHE A 247 -8.43 -4.82 -17.87
N ALA A 248 -9.60 -4.62 -18.50
CA ALA A 248 -10.22 -5.64 -19.32
C ALA A 248 -9.36 -5.98 -20.55
N ASP A 249 -8.87 -4.95 -21.24
CA ASP A 249 -7.98 -5.12 -22.40
C ASP A 249 -6.67 -5.81 -22.03
N LEU A 250 -6.04 -5.40 -20.90
CA LEU A 250 -4.81 -6.03 -20.42
C LEU A 250 -5.06 -7.50 -20.00
N ASN A 251 -6.18 -7.80 -19.35
CA ASN A 251 -6.52 -9.16 -18.93
C ASN A 251 -6.70 -10.08 -20.15
N ILE A 252 -7.37 -9.61 -21.21
CA ILE A 252 -7.52 -10.38 -22.46
C ILE A 252 -6.15 -10.73 -23.05
N LYS A 253 -5.26 -9.74 -23.15
CA LYS A 253 -3.90 -9.94 -23.68
C LYS A 253 -3.08 -10.91 -22.82
N LEU A 254 -3.18 -10.80 -21.51
CA LEU A 254 -2.47 -11.68 -20.59
C LEU A 254 -3.02 -13.12 -20.65
N CYS A 255 -4.33 -13.31 -20.75
CA CYS A 255 -4.92 -14.64 -20.96
C CYS A 255 -4.42 -15.28 -22.26
N GLU A 256 -4.38 -14.52 -23.35
CA GLU A 256 -3.87 -14.99 -24.64
C GLU A 256 -2.40 -15.42 -24.58
N ILE A 257 -1.55 -14.62 -23.90
CA ILE A 257 -0.11 -14.91 -23.77
C ILE A 257 0.14 -16.12 -22.88
N THR A 258 -0.62 -16.28 -21.80
CA THR A 258 -0.35 -17.32 -20.78
C THR A 258 -1.15 -18.59 -20.96
N GLY A 259 -2.24 -18.56 -21.73
CA GLY A 259 -3.20 -19.67 -21.87
C GLY A 259 -4.10 -19.87 -20.65
N TYR A 260 -4.16 -18.92 -19.72
CA TYR A 260 -5.10 -18.96 -18.58
C TYR A 260 -6.48 -18.46 -19.00
N ASP A 261 -7.52 -18.98 -18.34
CA ASP A 261 -8.90 -18.55 -18.56
C ASP A 261 -9.22 -17.19 -17.93
N ALA A 262 -8.50 -16.82 -16.88
CA ALA A 262 -8.69 -15.57 -16.17
C ALA A 262 -7.40 -15.07 -15.49
N ILE A 263 -7.30 -13.75 -15.37
CA ILE A 263 -6.19 -13.04 -14.70
C ILE A 263 -6.75 -12.10 -13.65
N SER A 264 -6.09 -12.03 -12.50
CA SER A 264 -6.34 -11.00 -11.49
C SER A 264 -5.12 -10.09 -11.34
N GLN A 265 -5.35 -8.79 -11.40
CA GLN A 265 -4.33 -7.76 -11.18
C GLN A 265 -4.38 -7.18 -9.75
N GLN A 266 -5.15 -7.79 -8.84
CA GLN A 266 -5.28 -7.34 -7.45
C GLN A 266 -4.00 -7.52 -6.61
N PRO A 267 -3.22 -8.61 -6.75
CA PRO A 267 -1.98 -8.77 -6.01
C PRO A 267 -0.98 -7.65 -6.33
N ASN A 268 -0.47 -6.99 -5.31
CA ASN A 268 0.47 -5.87 -5.45
C ASN A 268 1.95 -6.26 -5.26
N SER A 269 2.24 -7.56 -5.17
CA SER A 269 3.60 -8.10 -5.12
C SER A 269 3.60 -9.58 -5.50
N GLY A 270 4.77 -10.16 -5.80
CA GLY A 270 4.91 -11.60 -6.09
C GLY A 270 4.39 -12.48 -4.95
N ALA A 271 4.73 -12.17 -3.71
CA ALA A 271 4.26 -12.90 -2.54
C ALA A 271 2.73 -12.84 -2.37
N GLN A 272 2.11 -11.72 -2.70
CA GLN A 272 0.64 -11.60 -2.71
C GLN A 272 0.01 -12.39 -3.86
N GLY A 273 0.68 -12.50 -5.00
CA GLY A 273 0.28 -13.37 -6.11
C GLY A 273 0.32 -14.85 -5.73
N GLU A 274 1.39 -15.30 -5.07
CA GLU A 274 1.49 -16.65 -4.53
C GLU A 274 0.34 -16.96 -3.56
N TYR A 275 0.11 -16.05 -2.61
CA TYR A 275 -0.98 -16.19 -1.63
C TYR A 275 -2.36 -16.25 -2.32
N ALA A 276 -2.64 -15.33 -3.24
CA ALA A 276 -3.90 -15.28 -3.96
C ALA A 276 -4.14 -16.57 -4.79
N GLY A 277 -3.11 -17.08 -5.47
CA GLY A 277 -3.17 -18.31 -6.24
C GLY A 277 -3.46 -19.52 -5.36
N LEU A 278 -2.72 -19.69 -4.27
CA LEU A 278 -2.93 -20.78 -3.32
C LEU A 278 -4.28 -20.71 -2.62
N LEU A 279 -4.75 -19.50 -2.27
CA LEU A 279 -6.07 -19.30 -1.69
C LEU A 279 -7.18 -19.68 -2.68
N THR A 280 -6.99 -19.37 -3.96
CA THR A 280 -7.91 -19.78 -5.03
C THR A 280 -7.97 -21.30 -5.16
N ILE A 281 -6.82 -21.99 -5.16
CA ILE A 281 -6.76 -23.46 -5.20
C ILE A 281 -7.44 -24.06 -3.96
N ARG A 282 -7.20 -23.50 -2.78
CA ARG A 282 -7.87 -23.96 -1.56
C ARG A 282 -9.38 -23.82 -1.64
N ASN A 283 -9.88 -22.67 -2.08
CA ASN A 283 -11.31 -22.43 -2.22
C ASN A 283 -11.94 -23.33 -3.29
N TYR A 284 -11.21 -23.63 -4.36
CA TYR A 284 -11.64 -24.60 -5.35
C TYR A 284 -11.88 -25.99 -4.74
N HIS A 285 -10.95 -26.50 -3.95
CA HIS A 285 -11.12 -27.79 -3.25
C HIS A 285 -12.27 -27.76 -2.24
N ILE A 286 -12.38 -26.69 -1.45
CA ILE A 286 -13.47 -26.53 -0.49
C ILE A 286 -14.84 -26.54 -1.19
N ALA A 287 -14.99 -25.80 -2.28
CA ALA A 287 -16.24 -25.72 -3.03
C ALA A 287 -16.67 -27.06 -3.65
N ARG A 288 -15.71 -27.99 -3.86
CA ARG A 288 -15.96 -29.35 -4.34
C ARG A 288 -16.17 -30.39 -3.22
N GLY A 289 -16.20 -29.96 -1.97
CA GLY A 289 -16.27 -30.87 -0.82
C GLY A 289 -14.95 -31.59 -0.51
N GLU A 290 -13.84 -31.15 -1.10
CA GLU A 290 -12.49 -31.72 -0.96
C GLU A 290 -11.61 -30.89 0.00
N GLY A 291 -12.19 -30.20 0.97
CA GLY A 291 -11.47 -29.31 1.90
C GLY A 291 -10.41 -30.01 2.78
N HIS A 292 -10.39 -31.36 2.81
CA HIS A 292 -9.35 -32.18 3.43
C HIS A 292 -8.01 -32.11 2.66
N ARG A 293 -8.02 -31.76 1.37
CA ARG A 293 -6.80 -31.60 0.58
C ARG A 293 -6.05 -30.36 1.07
N ASN A 294 -4.97 -30.60 1.79
CA ASN A 294 -4.19 -29.54 2.45
C ASN A 294 -2.68 -29.71 2.32
N VAL A 295 -2.22 -30.60 1.46
CA VAL A 295 -0.78 -30.82 1.22
C VAL A 295 -0.34 -30.02 -0.02
N CYS A 296 0.79 -29.30 0.13
CA CYS A 296 1.48 -28.63 -0.96
C CYS A 296 2.91 -29.12 -1.08
N LEU A 297 3.29 -29.62 -2.26
CA LEU A 297 4.67 -30.05 -2.54
C LEU A 297 5.53 -28.83 -2.94
N ILE A 298 6.66 -28.65 -2.29
CA ILE A 298 7.56 -27.51 -2.53
C ILE A 298 9.01 -28.01 -2.55
N PRO A 299 9.78 -27.73 -3.63
CA PRO A 299 11.20 -28.12 -3.71
C PRO A 299 12.06 -27.44 -2.66
N THR A 300 13.15 -28.08 -2.27
CA THR A 300 14.18 -27.51 -1.36
C THR A 300 14.80 -26.24 -1.91
N SER A 301 14.89 -26.11 -3.23
CA SER A 301 15.42 -24.94 -3.94
C SER A 301 14.46 -23.75 -4.00
N ALA A 302 13.20 -23.92 -3.59
CA ALA A 302 12.20 -22.88 -3.68
C ALA A 302 12.55 -21.67 -2.79
N HIS A 303 12.14 -20.49 -3.24
CA HIS A 303 12.23 -19.28 -2.45
C HIS A 303 11.45 -19.41 -1.13
N GLY A 304 11.95 -18.78 -0.07
CA GLY A 304 11.34 -18.87 1.26
C GLY A 304 9.90 -18.35 1.35
N THR A 305 9.45 -17.53 0.41
CA THR A 305 8.03 -17.09 0.33
C THR A 305 7.08 -18.23 -0.02
N ASN A 306 7.52 -19.23 -0.79
CA ASN A 306 6.67 -20.33 -1.22
C ASN A 306 6.10 -21.12 -0.03
N PRO A 307 6.92 -21.67 0.88
CA PRO A 307 6.39 -22.35 2.06
C PRO A 307 5.62 -21.39 3.00
N ALA A 308 6.02 -20.13 3.09
CA ALA A 308 5.31 -19.16 3.91
C ALA A 308 3.90 -18.89 3.38
N SER A 309 3.73 -18.69 2.08
CA SER A 309 2.44 -18.47 1.44
C SER A 309 1.55 -19.72 1.53
N ALA A 310 2.12 -20.92 1.38
CA ALA A 310 1.40 -22.19 1.55
C ALA A 310 0.87 -22.34 2.99
N GLN A 311 1.69 -22.05 3.99
CA GLN A 311 1.27 -22.11 5.40
C GLN A 311 0.19 -21.08 5.74
N MET A 312 0.27 -19.87 5.16
CA MET A 312 -0.75 -18.83 5.38
C MET A 312 -2.14 -19.26 4.94
N VAL A 313 -2.27 -20.00 3.85
CA VAL A 313 -3.56 -20.53 3.40
C VAL A 313 -3.94 -21.83 4.14
N GLY A 314 -3.11 -22.30 5.07
CA GLY A 314 -3.36 -23.49 5.90
C GLY A 314 -2.94 -24.80 5.24
N TYR A 315 -2.01 -24.76 4.29
CA TYR A 315 -1.43 -25.98 3.71
C TYR A 315 -0.27 -26.50 4.55
N LYS A 316 -0.16 -27.83 4.55
CA LYS A 316 0.99 -28.57 5.07
C LYS A 316 2.02 -28.68 3.96
N VAL A 317 3.20 -28.12 4.18
CA VAL A 317 4.30 -28.17 3.23
C VAL A 317 5.01 -29.51 3.32
N ILE A 318 5.10 -30.23 2.21
CA ILE A 318 5.94 -31.41 2.03
C ILE A 318 7.09 -31.05 1.10
N VAL A 319 8.30 -31.11 1.64
CA VAL A 319 9.51 -30.73 0.93
C VAL A 319 9.92 -31.81 -0.06
N VAL A 320 10.16 -31.44 -1.32
CA VAL A 320 10.71 -32.30 -2.37
C VAL A 320 12.20 -32.02 -2.49
N GLN A 321 13.02 -33.06 -2.61
CA GLN A 321 14.47 -32.95 -2.72
C GLN A 321 14.88 -32.38 -4.09
N SER A 322 16.07 -31.81 -4.15
CA SER A 322 16.75 -31.48 -5.40
C SER A 322 17.86 -32.50 -5.66
N ASP A 323 18.15 -32.76 -6.92
CA ASP A 323 19.28 -33.59 -7.34
C ASP A 323 20.63 -32.83 -7.19
N GLU A 324 21.74 -33.51 -7.57
CA GLU A 324 23.08 -32.94 -7.46
C GLU A 324 23.31 -31.74 -8.39
N ASP A 325 22.54 -31.63 -9.47
CA ASP A 325 22.59 -30.52 -10.43
C ASP A 325 21.67 -29.34 -10.02
N GLY A 326 20.94 -29.48 -8.90
CA GLY A 326 20.02 -28.46 -8.39
C GLY A 326 18.61 -28.50 -9.00
N ASN A 327 18.34 -29.48 -9.88
CA ASN A 327 17.00 -29.69 -10.41
C ASN A 327 16.10 -30.36 -9.37
N ILE A 328 14.79 -30.33 -9.63
CA ILE A 328 13.82 -31.06 -8.79
C ILE A 328 14.05 -32.56 -8.99
N ASP A 329 14.24 -33.31 -7.90
CA ASP A 329 14.24 -34.77 -7.95
C ASP A 329 12.83 -35.27 -8.31
N VAL A 330 12.67 -35.63 -9.58
CA VAL A 330 11.37 -36.10 -10.13
C VAL A 330 10.93 -37.42 -9.51
N SER A 331 11.88 -38.27 -9.07
CA SER A 331 11.58 -39.54 -8.41
C SER A 331 10.99 -39.27 -7.01
N ASP A 332 11.63 -38.42 -6.22
CA ASP A 332 11.13 -37.99 -4.92
C ASP A 332 9.78 -37.28 -5.04
N PHE A 333 9.64 -36.41 -6.06
CA PHE A 333 8.36 -35.73 -6.32
C PHE A 333 7.23 -36.72 -6.57
N LYS A 334 7.42 -37.70 -7.46
CA LYS A 334 6.43 -38.72 -7.76
C LYS A 334 6.09 -39.56 -6.53
N THR A 335 7.10 -39.99 -5.76
CA THR A 335 6.92 -40.76 -4.53
C THR A 335 6.05 -40.00 -3.52
N LYS A 336 6.34 -38.72 -3.29
CA LYS A 336 5.58 -37.87 -2.36
C LYS A 336 4.18 -37.54 -2.88
N ALA A 337 4.02 -37.34 -4.18
CA ALA A 337 2.72 -37.15 -4.79
C ALA A 337 1.81 -38.36 -4.61
N GLU A 338 2.35 -39.55 -4.82
CA GLU A 338 1.58 -40.81 -4.62
C GLU A 338 1.28 -41.06 -3.14
N LEU A 339 2.25 -40.83 -2.26
CA LEU A 339 2.06 -40.97 -0.80
C LEU A 339 0.95 -40.05 -0.28
N HIS A 340 0.84 -38.85 -0.81
CA HIS A 340 -0.13 -37.83 -0.37
C HIS A 340 -1.30 -37.66 -1.31
N LYS A 341 -1.52 -38.54 -2.26
CA LYS A 341 -2.56 -38.39 -3.30
C LYS A 341 -3.96 -38.09 -2.79
N GLY A 342 -4.30 -38.56 -1.58
CA GLY A 342 -5.58 -38.30 -0.95
C GLY A 342 -5.72 -36.85 -0.47
N ASP A 343 -4.62 -36.25 0.02
CA ASP A 343 -4.59 -34.95 0.63
C ASP A 343 -3.88 -33.89 -0.21
N LEU A 344 -3.31 -34.27 -1.36
CA LEU A 344 -2.56 -33.38 -2.23
C LEU A 344 -3.49 -32.33 -2.83
N ALA A 345 -3.19 -31.07 -2.56
CA ALA A 345 -3.93 -29.91 -3.08
C ALA A 345 -3.17 -29.20 -4.20
N ALA A 346 -1.87 -29.00 -4.04
CA ALA A 346 -1.07 -28.16 -4.94
C ALA A 346 0.41 -28.54 -4.91
N CYS A 347 1.14 -28.02 -5.89
CA CYS A 347 2.59 -27.91 -5.85
C CYS A 347 3.01 -26.50 -6.26
N MET A 348 4.15 -26.04 -5.74
CA MET A 348 4.78 -24.78 -6.14
C MET A 348 6.16 -25.07 -6.70
N ILE A 349 6.36 -24.72 -7.95
CA ILE A 349 7.63 -24.89 -8.66
C ILE A 349 8.08 -23.52 -9.13
N THR A 350 9.33 -23.18 -8.85
CA THR A 350 9.93 -21.92 -9.29
C THR A 350 11.00 -22.21 -10.33
N TYR A 351 10.93 -21.48 -11.43
CA TYR A 351 12.00 -21.46 -12.42
C TYR A 351 12.87 -20.21 -12.17
N PRO A 352 14.19 -20.33 -12.31
CA PRO A 352 15.11 -19.20 -12.18
C PRO A 352 14.92 -18.13 -13.26
#